data_d50a28c47da63bb5d7ed745dc23d778c
#
_entry.id   d50a28c47da63bb5d7ed745dc23d778c
#
_cell.length_a   1.000
_cell.length_b   1.000
_cell.length_c   1.000
_cell.angle_alpha   90.00
_cell.angle_beta   90.00
_cell.angle_gamma   90.00
#
_symmetry.space_group_name_H-M   'P 1'
#
loop_
_entity.id
_entity.type
_entity.pdbx_description
1 polymer ?
#
loop_
_entity_poly.entity_id
_entity_poly.type
_entity_poly.pdbx_seq_one_letter_code
_entity_poly.pdbx_strand_id
1 'polypeptide(L)'
;MSTENNLDKTFNSSVKILSDLIAFKSISGEDNNSIINYCEKIFNDLGAESFKIYDSDKKRVNLFATLKSKNKNGKKPIILSGHTDVVPVSNGWSSDP
;
A
#
# COMPACT_ATOMS: atom_id res chain seq x y z
N MET A 1 7.34 9.57 -31.06
CA MET A 1 6.28 8.94 -30.29
C MET A 1 6.89 7.92 -29.34
N SER A 2 6.61 8.07 -28.08
CA SER A 2 7.04 7.06 -27.10
C SER A 2 6.27 5.78 -27.35
N THR A 3 6.98 4.67 -27.66
CA THR A 3 6.43 3.33 -27.75
C THR A 3 6.44 2.64 -26.38
N GLU A 4 6.59 3.43 -25.30
CA GLU A 4 6.57 2.87 -23.97
C GLU A 4 5.23 2.19 -23.72
N ASN A 5 5.29 0.88 -23.57
CA ASN A 5 4.14 0.03 -23.35
C ASN A 5 3.49 0.39 -21.99
N ASN A 6 2.17 0.38 -21.91
CA ASN A 6 1.46 0.56 -20.64
C ASN A 6 1.91 -0.41 -19.55
N LEU A 7 2.33 -1.63 -19.93
CA LEU A 7 2.90 -2.61 -19.02
C LEU A 7 4.22 -2.15 -18.42
N ASP A 8 5.09 -1.50 -19.21
CA ASP A 8 6.37 -0.99 -18.71
C ASP A 8 6.15 0.15 -17.71
N LYS A 9 5.20 1.04 -17.97
CA LYS A 9 4.82 2.11 -17.04
C LYS A 9 4.26 1.54 -15.74
N THR A 10 3.38 0.55 -15.83
CA THR A 10 2.79 -0.11 -14.66
C THR A 10 3.87 -0.82 -13.86
N PHE A 11 4.77 -1.54 -14.52
CA PHE A 11 5.90 -2.19 -13.86
C PHE A 11 6.78 -1.19 -13.11
N ASN A 12 7.19 -0.11 -13.78
CA ASN A 12 8.04 0.91 -13.18
C ASN A 12 7.37 1.60 -11.99
N SER A 13 6.09 1.91 -12.09
CA SER A 13 5.30 2.47 -10.99
C SER A 13 5.21 1.50 -9.82
N SER A 14 5.01 0.22 -10.10
CA SER A 14 4.93 -0.81 -9.06
C SER A 14 6.26 -0.99 -8.33
N VAL A 15 7.37 -0.99 -9.06
CA VAL A 15 8.72 -1.05 -8.47
C VAL A 15 8.98 0.17 -7.59
N LYS A 16 8.58 1.36 -8.04
CA LYS A 16 8.73 2.60 -7.27
C LYS A 16 7.94 2.54 -5.97
N ILE A 17 6.68 2.12 -6.02
CA ILE A 17 5.83 1.99 -4.83
C ILE A 17 6.41 0.95 -3.88
N LEU A 18 6.85 -0.19 -4.38
CA LEU A 18 7.47 -1.24 -3.56
C LEU A 18 8.74 -0.71 -2.87
N SER A 19 9.59 0.00 -3.60
CA SER A 19 10.80 0.63 -3.05
C SER A 19 10.46 1.62 -1.93
N ASP A 20 9.44 2.46 -2.14
CA ASP A 20 8.99 3.42 -1.13
C ASP A 20 8.44 2.71 0.12
N LEU A 21 7.65 1.64 -0.08
CA LEU A 21 7.11 0.85 1.03
C LEU A 21 8.21 0.17 1.86
N ILE A 22 9.23 -0.37 1.20
CA ILE A 22 10.37 -1.01 1.88
C ILE A 22 11.16 0.01 2.71
N ALA A 23 11.23 1.26 2.27
CA ALA A 23 11.95 2.32 2.98
C ALA A 23 11.28 2.73 4.31
N PHE A 24 9.99 2.40 4.51
CA PHE A 24 9.34 2.63 5.80
C PHE A 24 9.76 1.57 6.81
N LYS A 25 10.10 2.03 8.01
CA LYS A 25 10.40 1.13 9.13
C LYS A 25 9.10 0.69 9.82
N SER A 26 8.40 -0.24 9.20
CA SER A 26 7.08 -0.71 9.63
C SER A 26 7.15 -2.02 10.43
N ILE A 27 7.97 -2.04 11.47
CA ILE A 27 8.15 -3.23 12.32
C ILE A 27 6.87 -3.56 13.06
N SER A 28 6.51 -4.85 13.11
CA SER A 28 5.31 -5.33 13.79
C SER A 28 5.22 -4.82 15.22
N GLY A 29 4.07 -4.29 15.59
CA GLY A 29 3.80 -3.76 16.93
C GLY A 29 4.20 -2.30 17.13
N GLU A 30 4.95 -1.71 16.22
CA GLU A 30 5.30 -0.28 16.27
C GLU A 30 4.25 0.58 15.55
N ASP A 31 4.41 1.91 15.63
CA ASP A 31 3.57 2.88 14.92
C ASP A 31 3.71 2.70 13.41
N ASN A 32 2.60 2.56 12.71
CA ASN A 32 2.58 2.40 11.26
C ASN A 32 1.82 3.52 10.53
N ASN A 33 1.57 4.63 11.19
CA ASN A 33 0.81 5.73 10.60
C ASN A 33 1.45 6.27 9.31
N SER A 34 2.78 6.37 9.27
CA SER A 34 3.47 6.94 8.10
C SER A 34 3.28 6.10 6.84
N ILE A 35 3.46 4.80 6.92
CA ILE A 35 3.28 3.92 5.76
C ILE A 35 1.81 3.86 5.32
N ILE A 36 0.89 3.87 6.27
CA ILE A 36 -0.54 3.86 5.96
C ILE A 36 -0.98 5.18 5.33
N ASN A 37 -0.46 6.32 5.79
CA ASN A 37 -0.71 7.61 5.15
C ASN A 37 -0.20 7.65 3.71
N TYR A 38 0.95 7.06 3.46
CA TYR A 38 1.49 6.90 2.11
C TYR A 38 0.54 6.09 1.21
N CYS A 39 0.07 4.95 1.71
CA CYS A 39 -0.90 4.12 0.98
C CYS A 39 -2.22 4.86 0.74
N GLU A 40 -2.75 5.54 1.76
CA GLU A 40 -4.00 6.28 1.65
C GLU A 40 -3.92 7.35 0.56
N LYS A 41 -2.82 8.07 0.48
CA LYS A 41 -2.62 9.08 -0.57
C LYS A 41 -2.70 8.46 -1.96
N ILE A 42 -2.07 7.32 -2.18
CA ILE A 42 -2.11 6.63 -3.48
C ILE A 42 -3.55 6.25 -3.83
N PHE A 43 -4.29 5.65 -2.90
CA PHE A 43 -5.68 5.26 -3.12
C PHE A 43 -6.57 6.46 -3.37
N ASN A 44 -6.41 7.54 -2.61
CA ASN A 44 -7.20 8.75 -2.78
C ASN A 44 -6.91 9.41 -4.13
N ASP A 45 -5.66 9.44 -4.58
CA ASP A 45 -5.28 9.95 -5.90
C ASP A 45 -5.91 9.14 -7.04
N LEU A 46 -6.19 7.86 -6.81
CA LEU A 46 -6.91 6.98 -7.75
C LEU A 46 -8.43 7.13 -7.69
N GLY A 47 -8.96 7.95 -6.80
CA GLY A 47 -10.39 8.15 -6.62
C GLY A 47 -11.05 7.13 -5.70
N ALA A 48 -10.30 6.38 -4.93
CA ALA A 48 -10.86 5.45 -3.94
C ALA A 48 -11.48 6.21 -2.78
N GLU A 49 -12.53 5.64 -2.21
CA GLU A 49 -13.02 6.00 -0.89
C GLU A 49 -12.25 5.18 0.14
N SER A 50 -11.69 5.82 1.15
CA SER A 50 -10.91 5.12 2.16
C SER A 50 -11.27 5.55 3.58
N PHE A 51 -11.04 4.64 4.52
CA PHE A 51 -11.13 4.95 5.94
C PHE A 51 -10.09 4.13 6.70
N LYS A 52 -9.72 4.64 7.86
CA LYS A 52 -8.74 4.03 8.75
C LYS A 52 -9.43 3.42 9.96
N ILE A 53 -8.93 2.26 10.38
CA ILE A 53 -9.35 1.59 11.60
C ILE A 53 -8.14 1.59 12.53
N TYR A 54 -8.27 2.28 13.66
CA TYR A 54 -7.19 2.44 14.63
C TYR A 54 -7.33 1.46 15.78
N ASP A 55 -6.19 1.06 16.36
CA ASP A 55 -6.18 0.44 17.66
C ASP A 55 -6.41 1.48 18.79
N SER A 56 -6.48 1.01 20.03
CA SER A 56 -6.76 1.88 21.19
C SER A 56 -5.75 3.00 21.37
N ASP A 57 -4.49 2.76 21.01
CA ASP A 57 -3.39 3.72 21.18
C ASP A 57 -3.23 4.64 19.96
N LYS A 58 -3.97 4.37 18.89
CA LYS A 58 -3.88 5.08 17.60
C LYS A 58 -2.48 5.03 16.96
N LYS A 59 -1.67 4.07 17.34
CA LYS A 59 -0.34 3.83 16.79
C LYS A 59 -0.35 2.83 15.64
N ARG A 60 -1.28 1.90 15.69
CA ARG A 60 -1.45 0.88 14.65
C ARG A 60 -2.78 1.11 13.97
N VAL A 61 -2.74 1.12 12.66
CA VAL A 61 -3.90 1.46 11.86
C VAL A 61 -3.99 0.53 10.66
N ASN A 62 -5.20 0.12 10.35
CA ASN A 62 -5.54 -0.57 9.12
C ASN A 62 -6.20 0.43 8.15
N LEU A 63 -5.94 0.26 6.88
CA LEU A 63 -6.56 1.04 5.83
C LEU A 63 -7.53 0.15 5.05
N PHE A 64 -8.74 0.64 4.87
CA PHE A 64 -9.73 0.02 3.99
C PHE A 64 -10.06 1.00 2.87
N ALA A 65 -9.80 0.60 1.63
CA ALA A 65 -10.02 1.46 0.47
C ALA A 65 -10.91 0.74 -0.55
N THR A 66 -11.85 1.46 -1.13
CA THR A 66 -12.79 0.93 -2.11
C THR A 66 -12.73 1.74 -3.40
N LEU A 67 -12.43 1.06 -4.50
CA LEU A 67 -12.61 1.57 -5.85
C LEU A 67 -13.95 1.08 -6.37
N LYS A 68 -14.90 1.99 -6.52
CA LYS A 68 -16.23 1.63 -6.98
C LYS A 68 -16.23 1.39 -8.49
N SER A 69 -16.93 0.35 -8.92
CA SER A 69 -17.17 0.12 -10.35
C SER A 69 -18.05 1.20 -10.94
N LYS A 70 -17.73 1.63 -12.16
CA LYS A 70 -18.59 2.51 -12.95
C LYS A 70 -19.79 1.78 -13.54
N ASN A 71 -19.69 0.46 -13.69
CA ASN A 71 -20.73 -0.40 -14.25
C ASN A 71 -21.48 -1.11 -13.13
N LYS A 72 -22.74 -0.75 -12.95
CA LYS A 72 -23.64 -1.41 -11.99
C LYS A 72 -24.27 -2.64 -12.63
N ASN A 73 -23.47 -3.68 -12.89
CA ASN A 73 -23.93 -4.90 -13.55
C ASN A 73 -24.28 -6.05 -12.59
N GLY A 74 -24.36 -5.76 -11.29
CA GLY A 74 -24.71 -6.76 -10.26
C GLY A 74 -23.59 -7.76 -9.94
N LYS A 75 -22.39 -7.60 -10.49
CA LYS A 75 -21.25 -8.46 -10.16
C LYS A 75 -20.74 -8.18 -8.75
N LYS A 76 -20.27 -9.24 -8.10
CA LYS A 76 -19.69 -9.15 -6.77
C LYS A 76 -18.32 -8.46 -6.80
N PRO A 77 -17.94 -7.74 -5.73
CA PRO A 77 -16.62 -7.12 -5.64
C PRO A 77 -15.52 -8.17 -5.45
N ILE A 78 -14.30 -7.75 -5.74
CA ILE A 78 -13.07 -8.49 -5.40
C ILE A 78 -12.41 -7.77 -4.22
N ILE A 79 -11.98 -8.54 -3.21
CA ILE A 79 -11.22 -8.01 -2.08
C ILE A 79 -9.78 -8.46 -2.22
N LEU A 80 -8.86 -7.50 -2.18
CA LEU A 80 -7.43 -7.74 -2.09
C LEU A 80 -6.99 -7.40 -0.67
N SER A 81 -6.26 -8.30 -0.04
CA SER A 81 -5.79 -8.12 1.34
C SER A 81 -4.29 -8.33 1.41
N GLY A 82 -3.62 -7.47 2.14
CA GLY A 82 -2.19 -7.54 2.38
C GLY A 82 -1.83 -6.87 3.69
N HIS A 83 -0.59 -7.03 4.12
CA HIS A 83 -0.10 -6.39 5.33
C HIS A 83 1.18 -5.60 5.06
N THR A 84 1.42 -4.59 5.88
CA THR A 84 2.57 -3.69 5.75
C THR A 84 3.62 -3.91 6.82
N ASP A 85 3.32 -4.67 7.86
CA ASP A 85 4.27 -4.91 8.93
C ASP A 85 5.35 -5.92 8.52
N VAL A 86 6.52 -5.73 9.06
CA VAL A 86 7.70 -6.56 8.81
C VAL A 86 8.35 -6.96 10.14
N VAL A 87 9.11 -8.04 10.11
CA VAL A 87 9.92 -8.45 11.26
C VAL A 87 11.13 -7.52 11.44
N PRO A 88 11.70 -7.42 12.63
CA PRO A 88 12.93 -6.65 12.84
C PRO A 88 14.07 -7.17 11.97
N VAL A 89 14.94 -6.24 11.57
CA VAL A 89 16.16 -6.57 10.81
C VAL A 89 17.09 -7.41 11.68
N SER A 90 17.62 -8.48 11.11
CA SER A 90 18.62 -9.33 11.75
C SER A 90 19.96 -9.23 11.02
N ASN A 91 20.99 -9.87 11.59
CA ASN A 91 22.33 -9.93 10.96
C ASN A 91 22.31 -10.83 9.71
N GLY A 92 23.29 -10.64 8.84
CA GLY A 92 23.48 -11.53 7.69
C GLY A 92 22.96 -11.00 6.35
N TRP A 93 22.46 -9.76 6.32
CA TRP A 93 22.09 -9.11 5.06
C TRP A 93 23.33 -8.79 4.22
N SER A 94 23.24 -9.06 2.91
CA SER A 94 24.29 -8.69 1.95
C SER A 94 24.08 -7.29 1.36
N SER A 95 22.94 -6.67 1.66
CA SER A 95 22.60 -5.30 1.26
C SER A 95 21.95 -4.59 2.45
N ASP A 96 21.74 -3.30 2.34
CA ASP A 96 21.04 -2.51 3.34
C ASP A 96 19.52 -2.82 3.26
N PRO A 97 18.94 -3.46 4.29
CA PRO A 97 17.52 -3.84 4.28
C PRO A 97 16.58 -2.65 4.41
#